data_1432c4912edad6476db6915a529bdd5d
#
_entry.id   1432c4912edad6476db6915a529bdd5d
#
_cell.length_a   1.000
_cell.length_b   1.000
_cell.length_c   1.000
_cell.angle_alpha   90.00
_cell.angle_beta   90.00
_cell.angle_gamma   90.00
#
_symmetry.space_group_name_H-M   'P 1'
#
loop_
_entity.id
_entity.type
_entity.pdbx_description
1 polymer ?
#
loop_
_entity_poly.entity_id
_entity_poly.type
_entity_poly.pdbx_seq_one_letter_code
_entity_poly.pdbx_strand_id
1 'polypeptide(L)'
;MSKSKDAKKPDAVETFEQVSSEEINKIMAKYDRENAYRTLPRAINLFISAVLIAFSLLQLYSTWRIIPSTHMRPIHVAIVVFLAYTFYPIKKGGFKSSKAQKIWFCVDMLLAFTALAVFLYQAVFFEQLAHQSRLTDPQYILGAVGIVLLMEACRRVVGLP
;
A
#
# COMPACT_ATOMS: atom_id res chain seq x y z
N MET A 1 -19.44 60.64 -28.09
CA MET A 1 -19.39 59.89 -26.82
C MET A 1 -18.71 58.57 -27.10
N SER A 2 -17.41 58.54 -26.90
CA SER A 2 -16.57 57.34 -27.13
C SER A 2 -16.33 56.64 -25.79
N LYS A 3 -16.83 55.41 -25.63
CA LYS A 3 -16.54 54.56 -24.48
C LYS A 3 -15.23 53.80 -24.75
N SER A 4 -14.17 54.27 -24.15
CA SER A 4 -12.91 53.54 -24.03
C SER A 4 -13.16 52.25 -23.23
N LYS A 5 -12.90 51.12 -23.84
CA LYS A 5 -12.78 49.82 -23.18
C LYS A 5 -11.32 49.71 -22.66
N ASP A 6 -11.13 50.01 -21.42
CA ASP A 6 -9.91 49.62 -20.74
C ASP A 6 -9.91 48.10 -20.50
N ALA A 7 -9.30 47.38 -21.43
CA ALA A 7 -8.93 46.00 -21.23
C ALA A 7 -7.71 45.99 -20.30
N LYS A 8 -7.94 45.72 -19.01
CA LYS A 8 -6.88 45.51 -18.02
C LYS A 8 -6.04 44.29 -18.49
N LYS A 9 -4.83 44.59 -18.95
CA LYS A 9 -3.80 43.61 -19.26
C LYS A 9 -3.52 42.85 -17.95
N PRO A 10 -3.60 41.52 -17.91
CA PRO A 10 -3.20 40.78 -16.71
C PRO A 10 -1.73 41.09 -16.45
N ASP A 11 -1.43 41.43 -15.21
CA ASP A 11 -0.07 41.80 -14.80
C ASP A 11 0.84 40.59 -15.02
N ALA A 12 2.00 40.82 -15.65
CA ALA A 12 2.93 39.73 -16.01
C ALA A 12 3.34 38.89 -14.80
N VAL A 13 3.34 39.46 -13.61
CA VAL A 13 3.63 38.78 -12.34
C VAL A 13 2.58 37.73 -12.00
N GLU A 14 1.27 38.02 -12.14
CA GLU A 14 0.19 37.05 -11.92
C GLU A 14 0.26 35.87 -12.92
N THR A 15 0.67 36.17 -14.16
CA THR A 15 0.81 35.14 -15.20
C THR A 15 2.00 34.20 -14.92
N PHE A 16 3.13 34.75 -14.44
CA PHE A 16 4.30 33.94 -14.05
C PHE A 16 4.02 33.10 -12.82
N GLU A 17 3.29 33.64 -11.85
CA GLU A 17 2.93 32.87 -10.63
C GLU A 17 1.93 31.74 -10.91
N GLN A 18 0.97 31.95 -11.80
CA GLN A 18 0.03 30.90 -12.25
C GLN A 18 0.72 29.82 -13.08
N VAL A 19 1.60 30.18 -14.01
CA VAL A 19 2.38 29.21 -14.81
C VAL A 19 3.31 28.41 -13.92
N SER A 20 3.96 29.05 -12.96
CA SER A 20 4.82 28.36 -11.99
C SER A 20 4.04 27.38 -11.10
N SER A 21 2.85 27.77 -10.63
CA SER A 21 2.01 26.89 -9.81
C SER A 21 1.41 25.71 -10.59
N GLU A 22 1.05 25.91 -11.86
CA GLU A 22 0.59 24.80 -12.73
C GLU A 22 1.73 23.83 -13.08
N GLU A 23 2.93 24.32 -13.34
CA GLU A 23 4.10 23.47 -13.59
C GLU A 23 4.48 22.70 -12.33
N ILE A 24 4.49 23.32 -11.17
CA ILE A 24 4.71 22.66 -9.88
C ILE A 24 3.65 21.60 -9.65
N ASN A 25 2.37 21.89 -9.87
CA ASN A 25 1.29 20.91 -9.73
C ASN A 25 1.41 19.76 -10.71
N LYS A 26 1.84 19.99 -11.97
CA LYS A 26 2.11 18.93 -12.95
C LYS A 26 3.31 18.07 -12.54
N ILE A 27 4.36 18.67 -12.01
CA ILE A 27 5.52 17.95 -11.50
C ILE A 27 5.13 17.16 -10.26
N MET A 28 4.39 17.74 -9.31
CA MET A 28 3.89 17.06 -8.13
C MET A 28 2.97 15.89 -8.53
N ALA A 29 2.02 16.07 -9.43
CA ALA A 29 1.15 15.00 -9.91
C ALA A 29 1.92 13.87 -10.62
N LYS A 30 3.03 14.17 -11.28
CA LYS A 30 3.90 13.17 -11.91
C LYS A 30 4.71 12.37 -10.89
N TYR A 31 5.14 13.03 -9.82
CA TYR A 31 5.94 12.41 -8.75
C TYR A 31 5.12 12.01 -7.53
N ASP A 32 3.86 12.45 -7.46
CA ASP A 32 2.99 12.18 -6.33
C ASP A 32 2.55 10.72 -6.34
N ARG A 33 3.11 9.96 -5.41
CA ARG A 33 2.79 8.54 -5.23
C ARG A 33 1.35 8.32 -4.77
N GLU A 34 0.69 9.36 -4.27
CA GLU A 34 -0.72 9.30 -3.87
C GLU A 34 -1.64 8.93 -5.03
N ASN A 35 -1.29 9.33 -6.26
CA ASN A 35 -2.03 8.94 -7.46
C ASN A 35 -1.86 7.46 -7.87
N ALA A 36 -0.98 6.73 -7.20
CA ALA A 36 -0.77 5.30 -7.46
C ALA A 36 -1.72 4.40 -6.67
N TYR A 37 -2.51 4.95 -5.75
CA TYR A 37 -3.48 4.18 -4.97
C TYR A 37 -4.68 3.77 -5.81
N ARG A 38 -5.13 2.54 -5.57
CA ARG A 38 -6.38 2.06 -6.13
C ARG A 38 -7.55 2.73 -5.42
N THR A 39 -8.48 3.33 -6.18
CA THR A 39 -9.77 3.80 -5.65
C THR A 39 -10.65 2.59 -5.36
N LEU A 40 -10.82 2.27 -4.08
CA LEU A 40 -11.63 1.16 -3.62
C LEU A 40 -13.08 1.60 -3.36
N PRO A 41 -14.06 0.70 -3.49
CA PRO A 41 -15.44 0.97 -3.10
C PRO A 41 -15.52 1.40 -1.63
N ARG A 42 -16.46 2.30 -1.32
CA ARG A 42 -16.60 2.91 0.02
C ARG A 42 -16.70 1.88 1.15
N ALA A 43 -17.37 0.75 0.90
CA ALA A 43 -17.49 -0.34 1.88
C ALA A 43 -16.13 -0.98 2.21
N ILE A 44 -15.29 -1.21 1.20
CA ILE A 44 -13.95 -1.79 1.39
C ILE A 44 -13.04 -0.80 2.11
N ASN A 45 -13.08 0.49 1.76
CA ASN A 45 -12.33 1.52 2.46
C ASN A 45 -12.71 1.59 3.95
N LEU A 46 -14.00 1.54 4.25
CA LEU A 46 -14.47 1.55 5.64
C LEU A 46 -13.97 0.33 6.42
N PHE A 47 -14.01 -0.86 5.81
CA PHE A 47 -13.50 -2.09 6.40
C PHE A 47 -11.98 -1.99 6.68
N ILE A 48 -11.20 -1.53 5.70
CA ILE A 48 -9.75 -1.35 5.84
C ILE A 48 -9.44 -0.31 6.94
N SER A 49 -10.17 0.80 6.99
CA SER A 49 -10.01 1.81 8.04
C SER A 49 -10.29 1.22 9.42
N ALA A 50 -11.33 0.41 9.57
CA ALA A 50 -11.63 -0.27 10.83
C ALA A 50 -10.51 -1.25 11.23
N VAL A 51 -9.96 -2.01 10.27
CA VAL A 51 -8.82 -2.91 10.51
C VAL A 51 -7.58 -2.12 10.95
N LEU A 52 -7.28 -0.99 10.30
CA LEU A 52 -6.16 -0.13 10.68
C LEU A 52 -6.31 0.46 12.08
N ILE A 53 -7.51 0.92 12.43
CA ILE A 53 -7.80 1.44 13.78
C ILE A 53 -7.63 0.32 14.82
N ALA A 54 -8.22 -0.85 14.57
CA ALA A 54 -8.10 -2.00 15.46
C ALA A 54 -6.63 -2.42 15.63
N PHE A 55 -5.86 -2.43 14.55
CA PHE A 55 -4.44 -2.74 14.56
C PHE A 55 -3.63 -1.70 15.34
N SER A 56 -3.92 -0.41 15.18
CA SER A 56 -3.29 0.67 15.95
C SER A 56 -3.57 0.52 17.46
N LEU A 57 -4.81 0.22 17.84
CA LEU A 57 -5.19 -0.04 19.23
C LEU A 57 -4.49 -1.28 19.80
N LEU A 58 -4.36 -2.34 19.00
CA LEU A 58 -3.63 -3.55 19.39
C LEU A 58 -2.14 -3.26 19.62
N GLN A 59 -1.53 -2.41 18.81
CA GLN A 59 -0.15 -1.96 19.01
C GLN A 59 0.03 -1.19 20.33
N LEU A 60 -0.88 -0.26 20.64
CA LEU A 60 -0.90 0.47 21.91
C LEU A 60 -1.10 -0.48 23.10
N TYR A 61 -2.04 -1.41 22.99
CA TYR A 61 -2.27 -2.43 24.00
C TYR A 61 -1.04 -3.32 24.22
N SER A 62 -0.36 -3.71 23.15
CA SER A 62 0.89 -4.49 23.19
C SER A 62 1.99 -3.80 23.99
N THR A 63 2.06 -2.47 23.93
CA THR A 63 3.04 -1.68 24.68
C THR A 63 2.72 -1.69 26.19
N TRP A 64 1.44 -1.64 26.54
CA TRP A 64 1.01 -1.67 27.95
C TRP A 64 1.21 -3.04 28.60
N ARG A 65 0.85 -4.13 27.90
CA ARG A 65 0.80 -5.49 28.47
C ARG A 65 2.08 -6.30 28.27
N ILE A 66 3.15 -5.72 27.73
CA ILE A 66 4.43 -6.40 27.48
C ILE A 66 4.21 -7.72 26.75
N ILE A 67 3.55 -7.67 25.59
CA ILE A 67 3.42 -8.85 24.73
C ILE A 67 4.78 -9.10 24.05
N PRO A 68 5.27 -10.35 24.02
CA PRO A 68 6.53 -10.65 23.37
C PRO A 68 6.59 -10.14 21.92
N SER A 69 7.62 -9.37 21.62
CA SER A 69 7.80 -8.78 20.28
C SER A 69 7.92 -9.84 19.17
N THR A 70 8.28 -11.05 19.52
CA THR A 70 8.40 -12.20 18.64
C THR A 70 7.08 -12.57 17.93
N HIS A 71 5.96 -12.42 18.62
CA HIS A 71 4.63 -12.63 18.01
C HIS A 71 4.12 -11.38 17.31
N MET A 72 4.43 -10.19 17.82
CA MET A 72 3.93 -8.95 17.24
C MET A 72 4.57 -8.59 15.90
N ARG A 73 5.86 -8.89 15.72
CA ARG A 73 6.57 -8.59 14.48
C ARG A 73 5.95 -9.25 13.24
N PRO A 74 5.74 -10.59 13.21
CA PRO A 74 5.14 -11.22 12.03
C PRO A 74 3.68 -10.80 11.80
N ILE A 75 2.89 -10.51 12.85
CA ILE A 75 1.54 -9.96 12.74
C ILE A 75 1.57 -8.58 12.07
N HIS A 76 2.51 -7.73 12.49
CA HIS A 76 2.68 -6.41 11.87
C HIS A 76 3.01 -6.54 10.38
N VAL A 77 3.99 -7.37 10.04
CA VAL A 77 4.37 -7.62 8.65
C VAL A 77 3.21 -8.19 7.84
N ALA A 78 2.43 -9.14 8.39
CA ALA A 78 1.27 -9.71 7.74
C ALA A 78 0.26 -8.64 7.32
N ILE A 79 -0.08 -7.73 8.23
CA ILE A 79 -1.06 -6.67 7.96
C ILE A 79 -0.50 -5.65 6.97
N VAL A 80 0.75 -5.21 7.13
CA VAL A 80 1.38 -4.24 6.23
C VAL A 80 1.48 -4.78 4.81
N VAL A 81 1.91 -6.03 4.64
CA VAL A 81 2.03 -6.67 3.33
C VAL A 81 0.65 -6.87 2.69
N PHE A 82 -0.35 -7.31 3.47
CA PHE A 82 -1.73 -7.40 3.01
C PHE A 82 -2.26 -6.07 2.50
N LEU A 83 -2.04 -4.98 3.22
CA LEU A 83 -2.43 -3.63 2.81
C LEU A 83 -1.66 -3.17 1.57
N ALA A 84 -0.36 -3.47 1.48
CA ALA A 84 0.44 -3.13 0.32
C ALA A 84 -0.14 -3.76 -0.97
N TYR A 85 -0.52 -5.03 -0.94
CA TYR A 85 -1.14 -5.69 -2.09
C TYR A 85 -2.54 -5.16 -2.41
N THR A 86 -3.29 -4.72 -1.39
CA THR A 86 -4.65 -4.19 -1.56
C THR A 86 -4.64 -2.81 -2.19
N PHE A 87 -3.74 -1.93 -1.73
CA PHE A 87 -3.69 -0.54 -2.20
C PHE A 87 -2.86 -0.36 -3.46
N TYR A 88 -1.75 -1.09 -3.61
CA TYR A 88 -0.83 -0.91 -4.73
C TYR A 88 -1.03 -1.99 -5.80
N PRO A 89 -1.71 -1.67 -6.92
CA PRO A 89 -1.89 -2.62 -8.01
C PRO A 89 -0.56 -2.91 -8.71
N ILE A 90 -0.46 -4.10 -9.29
CA ILE A 90 0.74 -4.52 -10.04
C ILE A 90 1.06 -3.58 -11.22
N LYS A 91 0.04 -2.99 -11.83
CA LYS A 91 0.18 -2.04 -12.94
C LYS A 91 -0.41 -0.69 -12.58
N LYS A 92 0.45 0.32 -12.51
CA LYS A 92 0.08 1.73 -12.36
C LYS A 92 -0.60 2.20 -13.65
N GLY A 93 -1.79 2.85 -13.53
CA GLY A 93 -2.52 3.37 -14.70
C GLY A 93 -3.66 2.48 -15.23
N GLY A 94 -3.93 1.36 -14.58
CA GLY A 94 -5.07 0.49 -14.93
C GLY A 94 -4.88 -0.31 -16.23
N PHE A 95 -5.83 -1.18 -16.50
CA PHE A 95 -5.90 -1.93 -17.76
C PHE A 95 -7.01 -1.34 -18.63
N LYS A 96 -6.78 -1.23 -19.94
CA LYS A 96 -7.77 -0.75 -20.92
C LYS A 96 -9.05 -1.65 -20.98
N SER A 97 -8.95 -2.91 -20.54
CA SER A 97 -10.06 -3.86 -20.51
C SER A 97 -10.58 -4.07 -19.10
N SER A 98 -11.89 -3.89 -18.91
CA SER A 98 -12.59 -4.14 -17.64
C SER A 98 -12.45 -5.59 -17.13
N LYS A 99 -12.39 -6.57 -18.04
CA LYS A 99 -12.17 -7.98 -17.68
C LYS A 99 -10.76 -8.21 -17.13
N ALA A 100 -9.74 -7.65 -17.77
CA ALA A 100 -8.36 -7.74 -17.30
C ALA A 100 -8.19 -7.09 -15.92
N GLN A 101 -8.84 -5.96 -15.69
CA GLN A 101 -8.80 -5.29 -14.38
C GLN A 101 -9.34 -6.16 -13.25
N LYS A 102 -10.45 -6.88 -13.49
CA LYS A 102 -11.04 -7.80 -12.49
C LYS A 102 -10.12 -9.00 -12.23
N ILE A 103 -9.55 -9.60 -13.26
CA ILE A 103 -8.63 -10.74 -13.12
C ILE A 103 -7.41 -10.34 -12.30
N TRP A 104 -6.77 -9.23 -12.62
CA TRP A 104 -5.61 -8.76 -11.87
C TRP A 104 -5.95 -8.36 -10.42
N PHE A 105 -7.16 -7.85 -10.19
CA PHE A 105 -7.65 -7.61 -8.83
C PHE A 105 -7.76 -8.91 -8.04
N CYS A 106 -8.29 -9.98 -8.64
CA CYS A 106 -8.34 -11.29 -8.00
C CYS A 106 -6.96 -11.85 -7.69
N VAL A 107 -5.99 -11.68 -8.62
CA VAL A 107 -4.59 -12.09 -8.40
C VAL A 107 -3.97 -11.31 -7.23
N ASP A 108 -4.15 -10.00 -7.18
CA ASP A 108 -3.65 -9.16 -6.08
C ASP A 108 -4.26 -9.60 -4.73
N MET A 109 -5.57 -9.88 -4.70
CA MET A 109 -6.24 -10.39 -3.50
C MET A 109 -5.72 -11.77 -3.09
N LEU A 110 -5.50 -12.67 -4.04
CA LEU A 110 -4.94 -13.99 -3.77
C LEU A 110 -3.53 -13.86 -3.16
N LEU A 111 -2.68 -13.01 -3.73
CA LEU A 111 -1.35 -12.73 -3.18
C LEU A 111 -1.42 -12.11 -1.78
N ALA A 112 -2.37 -11.18 -1.54
CA ALA A 112 -2.59 -10.56 -0.25
C ALA A 112 -2.96 -11.60 0.82
N PHE A 113 -3.92 -12.49 0.52
CA PHE A 113 -4.34 -13.54 1.45
C PHE A 113 -3.25 -14.60 1.66
N THR A 114 -2.50 -14.95 0.61
CA THR A 114 -1.36 -15.87 0.74
C THR A 114 -0.29 -15.28 1.67
N ALA A 115 0.04 -14.02 1.51
CA ALA A 115 0.99 -13.33 2.37
C ALA A 115 0.49 -13.29 3.83
N LEU A 116 -0.78 -12.93 4.02
CA LEU A 116 -1.41 -12.92 5.33
C LEU A 116 -1.31 -14.31 6.00
N ALA A 117 -1.64 -15.39 5.28
CA ALA A 117 -1.59 -16.75 5.80
C ALA A 117 -0.15 -17.17 6.18
N VAL A 118 0.84 -16.88 5.33
CA VAL A 118 2.25 -17.23 5.57
C VAL A 118 2.78 -16.53 6.83
N PHE A 119 2.55 -15.23 6.97
CA PHE A 119 3.06 -14.49 8.12
C PHE A 119 2.27 -14.77 9.40
N LEU A 120 0.97 -15.03 9.32
CA LEU A 120 0.19 -15.48 10.48
C LEU A 120 0.60 -16.87 10.94
N TYR A 121 0.86 -17.79 10.01
CA TYR A 121 1.42 -19.10 10.35
C TYR A 121 2.71 -18.95 11.16
N GLN A 122 3.61 -18.08 10.72
CA GLN A 122 4.85 -17.80 11.43
C GLN A 122 4.60 -17.19 12.82
N ALA A 123 3.60 -16.31 12.96
CA ALA A 123 3.24 -15.71 14.25
C ALA A 123 2.72 -16.74 15.26
N VAL A 124 1.87 -17.67 14.80
CA VAL A 124 1.23 -18.68 15.66
C VAL A 124 2.21 -19.78 16.05
N PHE A 125 3.02 -20.26 15.10
CA PHE A 125 3.94 -21.37 15.31
C PHE A 125 5.37 -20.93 15.66
N PHE A 126 5.56 -19.67 16.03
CA PHE A 126 6.87 -19.10 16.29
C PHE A 126 7.67 -19.91 17.33
N GLU A 127 7.05 -20.28 18.45
CA GLU A 127 7.73 -21.03 19.51
C GLU A 127 8.20 -22.41 19.02
N GLN A 128 7.36 -23.11 18.26
CA GLN A 128 7.72 -24.39 17.69
C GLN A 128 8.87 -24.29 16.69
N LEU A 129 8.80 -23.27 15.81
CA LEU A 129 9.88 -23.02 14.84
C LEU A 129 11.20 -22.63 15.52
N ALA A 130 11.15 -21.86 16.60
CA ALA A 130 12.33 -21.40 17.32
C ALA A 130 13.04 -22.52 18.09
N HIS A 131 12.30 -23.52 18.57
CA HIS A 131 12.86 -24.66 19.32
C HIS A 131 13.27 -25.84 18.44
N GLN A 132 12.95 -25.83 17.15
CA GLN A 132 13.34 -26.88 16.22
C GLN A 132 14.81 -26.74 15.81
N SER A 133 15.60 -27.81 16.00
CA SER A 133 17.00 -27.85 15.54
C SER A 133 17.12 -27.95 14.03
N ARG A 134 16.09 -28.44 13.33
CA ARG A 134 16.01 -28.52 11.88
C ARG A 134 14.61 -28.15 11.42
N LEU A 135 14.52 -27.24 10.45
CA LEU A 135 13.27 -26.92 9.76
C LEU A 135 12.90 -28.08 8.82
N THR A 136 11.62 -28.34 8.69
CA THR A 136 11.08 -29.29 7.72
C THR A 136 11.03 -28.66 6.32
N ASP A 137 11.12 -29.43 5.26
CA ASP A 137 11.09 -28.95 3.87
C ASP A 137 9.95 -27.98 3.56
N PRO A 138 8.68 -28.21 4.00
CA PRO A 138 7.60 -27.25 3.77
C PRO A 138 7.81 -25.93 4.51
N GLN A 139 8.53 -25.91 5.64
CA GLN A 139 8.82 -24.67 6.37
C GLN A 139 9.84 -23.81 5.63
N TYR A 140 10.83 -24.43 4.97
CA TYR A 140 11.76 -23.72 4.08
C TYR A 140 11.03 -23.10 2.89
N ILE A 141 10.11 -23.84 2.27
CA ILE A 141 9.32 -23.35 1.15
C ILE A 141 8.44 -22.18 1.59
N LEU A 142 7.76 -22.28 2.73
CA LEU A 142 6.95 -21.20 3.30
C LEU A 142 7.79 -19.94 3.58
N GLY A 143 9.00 -20.11 4.13
CA GLY A 143 9.93 -19.00 4.37
C GLY A 143 10.35 -18.32 3.08
N ALA A 144 10.73 -19.11 2.06
CA ALA A 144 11.11 -18.60 0.75
C ALA A 144 9.96 -17.85 0.07
N VAL A 145 8.75 -18.39 0.10
CA VAL A 145 7.54 -17.73 -0.40
C VAL A 145 7.28 -16.43 0.34
N GLY A 146 7.43 -16.40 1.67
CA GLY A 146 7.28 -15.18 2.47
C GLY A 146 8.26 -14.08 2.05
N ILE A 147 9.53 -14.42 1.82
CA ILE A 147 10.56 -13.47 1.35
C ILE A 147 10.19 -12.93 -0.04
N VAL A 148 9.82 -13.78 -0.98
CA VAL A 148 9.43 -13.35 -2.33
C VAL A 148 8.22 -12.43 -2.29
N LEU A 149 7.19 -12.76 -1.48
CA LEU A 149 6.02 -11.91 -1.30
C LEU A 149 6.39 -10.55 -0.69
N LEU A 150 7.28 -10.53 0.30
CA LEU A 150 7.74 -9.29 0.91
C LEU A 150 8.51 -8.42 -0.10
N MET A 151 9.41 -9.00 -0.87
CA MET A 151 10.16 -8.30 -1.92
C MET A 151 9.23 -7.71 -2.98
N GLU A 152 8.22 -8.46 -3.42
CA GLU A 152 7.24 -7.98 -4.37
C GLU A 152 6.37 -6.84 -3.78
N ALA A 153 5.97 -6.94 -2.50
CA ALA A 153 5.26 -5.85 -1.81
C ALA A 153 6.11 -4.58 -1.75
N CYS A 154 7.40 -4.70 -1.38
CA CYS A 154 8.35 -3.58 -1.38
C CYS A 154 8.49 -2.96 -2.76
N ARG A 155 8.62 -3.77 -3.82
CA ARG A 155 8.70 -3.31 -5.21
C ARG A 155 7.48 -2.46 -5.59
N ARG A 156 6.29 -2.90 -5.19
CA ARG A 156 5.03 -2.18 -5.49
C ARG A 156 4.93 -0.84 -4.76
N VAL A 157 5.30 -0.81 -3.49
CA VAL A 157 5.25 0.40 -2.65
C VAL A 157 6.31 1.41 -3.10
N VAL A 158 7.54 0.97 -3.32
CA VAL A 158 8.66 1.85 -3.73
C VAL A 158 8.47 2.33 -5.17
N GLY A 159 7.80 1.54 -6.01
CA GLY A 159 7.49 1.93 -7.37
C GLY A 159 8.71 1.97 -8.27
N LEU A 160 9.60 1.00 -8.13
CA LEU A 160 10.67 0.79 -9.11
C LEU A 160 10.06 0.56 -10.49
N PRO A 161 10.65 1.17 -11.54
CA PRO A 161 10.17 1.08 -12.91
C PRO A 161 10.24 -0.36 -13.45
#